data_2d9b610f4404c828fbfb505822cbba58
#
_entry.id   2d9b610f4404c828fbfb505822cbba58
#
_cell.length_a   1.000
_cell.length_b   1.000
_cell.length_c   1.000
_cell.angle_alpha   90.00
_cell.angle_beta   90.00
_cell.angle_gamma   90.00
#
_symmetry.space_group_name_H-M   'P 1'
#
loop_
_entity.id
_entity.type
_entity.pdbx_description
1 polymer ?
#
loop_
_entity_poly.entity_id
_entity_poly.type
_entity_poly.pdbx_seq_one_letter_code
_entity_poly.pdbx_strand_id
1 'polypeptide(L)'
;SPKYPATDQWKKDVTSTVKYAVSDGKVAAPADHVENATWTRTLTLDKVTGKELSATPWASDKTAYAAVPTPGLTGYYADKASVASKAVTQENLEETVTYKPLGNLVPKPVTPNDPNFPSTPGVKYPNDPTDPTKPGQPVVPDVPGYEPHLPDPKDPTKPGQPIQPGTPVTP
;
A
#
# COMPACT_ATOMS: atom_id res chain seq x y z
N SER A 1 -21.25 -16.91 -47.76
CA SER A 1 -20.17 -15.97 -47.41
C SER A 1 -19.15 -16.62 -46.47
N PRO A 2 -17.86 -16.37 -46.63
CA PRO A 2 -16.86 -16.87 -45.69
C PRO A 2 -17.08 -16.24 -44.29
N LYS A 3 -16.92 -17.07 -43.25
CA LYS A 3 -16.95 -16.60 -41.85
C LYS A 3 -15.51 -16.52 -41.35
N TYR A 4 -15.12 -15.32 -40.90
CA TYR A 4 -13.82 -15.11 -40.30
C TYR A 4 -13.86 -15.40 -38.80
N PRO A 5 -12.74 -15.81 -38.20
CA PRO A 5 -12.65 -16.00 -36.75
C PRO A 5 -13.00 -14.72 -35.99
N ALA A 6 -13.63 -14.89 -34.81
CA ALA A 6 -13.88 -13.78 -33.92
C ALA A 6 -12.55 -13.19 -33.42
N THR A 7 -12.57 -11.91 -33.03
CA THR A 7 -11.38 -11.19 -32.61
C THR A 7 -10.65 -11.89 -31.47
N ASP A 8 -11.36 -12.51 -30.52
CA ASP A 8 -10.78 -13.23 -29.40
C ASP A 8 -9.94 -14.46 -29.79
N GLN A 9 -10.02 -14.89 -31.05
CA GLN A 9 -9.17 -15.96 -31.56
C GLN A 9 -7.74 -15.50 -31.87
N TRP A 10 -7.50 -14.21 -32.00
CA TRP A 10 -6.17 -13.67 -32.34
C TRP A 10 -5.75 -12.47 -31.52
N LYS A 11 -6.59 -11.94 -30.65
CA LYS A 11 -6.29 -10.78 -29.78
C LYS A 11 -6.92 -10.97 -28.42
N LYS A 12 -6.13 -10.68 -27.37
CA LYS A 12 -6.58 -10.63 -25.98
C LYS A 12 -6.04 -9.40 -25.30
N ASP A 13 -6.91 -8.60 -24.72
CA ASP A 13 -6.52 -7.52 -23.83
C ASP A 13 -6.57 -8.02 -22.39
N VAL A 14 -5.51 -7.76 -21.65
CA VAL A 14 -5.38 -8.14 -20.24
C VAL A 14 -4.95 -6.94 -19.41
N THR A 15 -5.22 -7.00 -18.12
CA THR A 15 -4.89 -5.93 -17.18
C THR A 15 -4.11 -6.48 -15.99
N SER A 16 -3.31 -5.62 -15.40
CA SER A 16 -2.79 -5.79 -14.05
C SER A 16 -3.29 -4.63 -13.21
N THR A 17 -4.03 -4.93 -12.16
CA THR A 17 -4.66 -3.94 -11.30
C THR A 17 -4.06 -4.01 -9.90
N VAL A 18 -3.63 -2.86 -9.37
CA VAL A 18 -3.34 -2.70 -7.95
C VAL A 18 -4.51 -1.96 -7.33
N LYS A 19 -5.15 -2.62 -6.37
CA LYS A 19 -6.25 -2.06 -5.59
C LYS A 19 -5.75 -1.60 -4.24
N TYR A 20 -6.43 -0.60 -3.69
CA TYR A 20 -6.11 -0.04 -2.39
C TYR A 20 -7.35 -0.09 -1.51
N ALA A 21 -7.17 -0.58 -0.28
CA ALA A 21 -8.24 -0.70 0.70
C ALA A 21 -7.85 -0.01 2.00
N VAL A 22 -8.79 0.69 2.61
CA VAL A 22 -8.64 1.33 3.93
C VAL A 22 -9.41 0.52 4.95
N SER A 23 -8.72 -0.05 5.94
CA SER A 23 -9.29 -1.05 6.86
C SER A 23 -10.44 -0.53 7.70
N ASP A 24 -10.43 0.73 8.12
CA ASP A 24 -11.49 1.33 8.93
C ASP A 24 -12.56 2.06 8.10
N GLY A 25 -12.36 2.19 6.77
CA GLY A 25 -13.32 2.81 5.88
C GLY A 25 -13.59 4.30 6.11
N LYS A 26 -12.76 4.99 6.91
CA LYS A 26 -13.02 6.40 7.30
C LYS A 26 -12.57 7.42 6.28
N VAL A 27 -11.68 7.05 5.38
CA VAL A 27 -11.18 7.91 4.31
C VAL A 27 -11.21 7.15 2.99
N ALA A 28 -11.21 7.89 1.89
CA ALA A 28 -11.15 7.28 0.57
C ALA A 28 -9.78 6.64 0.34
N ALA A 29 -9.76 5.43 -0.20
CA ALA A 29 -8.54 4.80 -0.67
C ALA A 29 -8.01 5.49 -1.93
N PRO A 30 -6.70 5.40 -2.22
CA PRO A 30 -6.20 5.78 -3.54
C PRO A 30 -6.93 5.03 -4.66
N ALA A 31 -7.05 5.67 -5.82
CA ALA A 31 -7.64 5.04 -6.99
C ALA A 31 -6.82 3.81 -7.44
N ASP A 32 -7.50 2.83 -8.02
CA ASP A 32 -6.83 1.66 -8.60
C ASP A 32 -5.75 2.09 -9.59
N HIS A 33 -4.61 1.40 -9.56
CA HIS A 33 -3.58 1.55 -10.56
C HIS A 33 -3.72 0.41 -11.57
N VAL A 34 -4.01 0.75 -12.83
CA VAL A 34 -4.24 -0.24 -13.89
C VAL A 34 -3.21 -0.07 -14.99
N GLU A 35 -2.58 -1.17 -15.35
CA GLU A 35 -1.72 -1.27 -16.52
C GLU A 35 -2.28 -2.34 -17.46
N ASN A 36 -2.18 -2.10 -18.77
CA ASN A 36 -2.75 -2.96 -19.79
C ASN A 36 -1.64 -3.63 -20.61
N ALA A 37 -1.93 -4.84 -21.10
CA ALA A 37 -1.13 -5.52 -22.11
C ALA A 37 -2.05 -6.15 -23.15
N THR A 38 -1.54 -6.32 -24.35
CA THR A 38 -2.28 -6.93 -25.44
C THR A 38 -1.49 -8.12 -25.98
N TRP A 39 -2.14 -9.27 -26.01
CA TRP A 39 -1.64 -10.49 -26.66
C TRP A 39 -2.23 -10.59 -28.06
N THR A 40 -1.39 -10.91 -29.01
CA THR A 40 -1.82 -11.18 -30.38
C THR A 40 -1.12 -12.40 -30.95
N ARG A 41 -1.76 -12.96 -31.95
CA ARG A 41 -1.17 -13.97 -32.83
C ARG A 41 -1.69 -13.74 -34.24
N THR A 42 -0.94 -14.22 -35.23
CA THR A 42 -1.35 -14.14 -36.63
C THR A 42 -2.04 -15.42 -37.03
N LEU A 43 -3.23 -15.30 -37.63
CA LEU A 43 -3.98 -16.41 -38.20
C LEU A 43 -3.80 -16.38 -39.71
N THR A 44 -3.49 -17.52 -40.31
CA THR A 44 -3.57 -17.70 -41.76
C THR A 44 -4.91 -18.35 -42.09
N LEU A 45 -5.67 -17.70 -42.96
CA LEU A 45 -7.04 -18.13 -43.30
C LEU A 45 -7.12 -18.65 -44.72
N ASP A 46 -8.01 -19.62 -44.90
CA ASP A 46 -8.42 -20.08 -46.24
C ASP A 46 -9.27 -18.98 -46.88
N LYS A 47 -8.91 -18.56 -48.08
CA LYS A 47 -9.60 -17.47 -48.80
C LYS A 47 -11.03 -17.88 -49.22
N VAL A 48 -11.29 -19.14 -49.34
CA VAL A 48 -12.61 -19.62 -49.82
C VAL A 48 -13.56 -19.83 -48.65
N THR A 49 -13.10 -20.51 -47.60
CA THR A 49 -13.94 -20.89 -46.46
C THR A 49 -13.86 -19.93 -45.28
N GLY A 50 -12.81 -19.12 -45.17
CA GLY A 50 -12.52 -18.28 -44.02
C GLY A 50 -12.00 -19.08 -42.81
N LYS A 51 -11.75 -20.37 -42.96
CA LYS A 51 -11.25 -21.22 -41.87
C LYS A 51 -9.79 -20.96 -41.57
N GLU A 52 -9.41 -21.10 -40.29
CA GLU A 52 -8.03 -21.05 -39.85
C GLU A 52 -7.25 -22.25 -40.41
N LEU A 53 -6.13 -21.95 -41.10
CA LEU A 53 -5.18 -22.94 -41.59
C LEU A 53 -4.00 -23.11 -40.63
N SER A 54 -3.53 -22.03 -40.04
CA SER A 54 -2.42 -22.02 -39.10
C SER A 54 -2.45 -20.78 -38.23
N ALA A 55 -1.72 -20.80 -37.12
CA ALA A 55 -1.55 -19.67 -36.23
C ALA A 55 -0.10 -19.59 -35.73
N THR A 56 0.40 -18.38 -35.52
CA THR A 56 1.63 -18.17 -34.79
C THR A 56 1.41 -18.34 -33.28
N PRO A 57 2.46 -18.52 -32.48
CA PRO A 57 2.32 -18.43 -31.04
C PRO A 57 1.79 -17.06 -30.61
N TRP A 58 1.12 -17.03 -29.47
CA TRP A 58 0.72 -15.79 -28.83
C TRP A 58 1.94 -15.00 -28.38
N ALA A 59 1.93 -13.69 -28.60
CA ALA A 59 2.96 -12.76 -28.15
C ALA A 59 2.33 -11.50 -27.60
N SER A 60 2.87 -10.96 -26.52
CA SER A 60 2.38 -9.72 -25.93
C SER A 60 3.18 -8.50 -26.38
N ASP A 61 2.57 -7.33 -26.31
CA ASP A 61 3.18 -6.05 -26.64
C ASP A 61 4.19 -5.58 -25.58
N LYS A 62 4.17 -6.20 -24.38
CA LYS A 62 5.16 -5.97 -23.32
C LYS A 62 5.40 -7.27 -22.55
N THR A 63 6.59 -7.39 -21.94
CA THR A 63 6.98 -8.61 -21.22
C THR A 63 6.66 -8.55 -19.74
N ALA A 64 6.59 -7.35 -19.17
CA ALA A 64 6.37 -7.15 -17.74
C ALA A 64 5.55 -5.88 -17.48
N TYR A 65 4.79 -5.93 -16.40
CA TYR A 65 4.18 -4.76 -15.78
C TYR A 65 5.20 -4.10 -14.85
N ALA A 66 5.22 -2.78 -14.83
CA ALA A 66 6.12 -2.03 -13.97
C ALA A 66 5.81 -2.23 -12.47
N ALA A 67 6.83 -2.12 -11.63
CA ALA A 67 6.62 -2.02 -10.19
C ALA A 67 5.80 -0.76 -9.88
N VAL A 68 4.94 -0.86 -8.86
CA VAL A 68 4.04 0.23 -8.46
C VAL A 68 4.40 0.66 -7.04
N PRO A 69 5.04 1.82 -6.85
CA PRO A 69 5.26 2.37 -5.52
C PRO A 69 3.92 2.63 -4.83
N THR A 70 3.83 2.26 -3.55
CA THR A 70 2.62 2.50 -2.77
C THR A 70 2.49 3.99 -2.47
N PRO A 71 1.36 4.64 -2.80
CA PRO A 71 1.13 6.02 -2.42
C PRO A 71 0.98 6.15 -0.91
N GLY A 72 1.52 7.24 -0.33
CA GLY A 72 1.27 7.58 1.05
C GLY A 72 -0.19 7.98 1.26
N LEU A 73 -0.73 7.63 2.43
CA LEU A 73 -2.10 8.01 2.84
C LEU A 73 -2.00 8.63 4.24
N THR A 74 -2.30 9.92 4.34
CA THR A 74 -2.17 10.66 5.60
C THR A 74 -2.97 10.00 6.72
N GLY A 75 -2.31 9.71 7.84
CA GLY A 75 -2.90 9.06 9.01
C GLY A 75 -2.94 7.54 8.96
N TYR A 76 -2.37 6.93 7.91
CA TYR A 76 -2.39 5.48 7.70
C TYR A 76 -1.02 4.97 7.29
N TYR A 77 -0.79 3.68 7.51
CA TYR A 77 0.38 2.97 6.99
C TYR A 77 -0.08 1.80 6.13
N ALA A 78 0.70 1.50 5.10
CA ALA A 78 0.40 0.43 4.15
C ALA A 78 1.08 -0.88 4.57
N ASP A 79 0.52 -2.00 4.13
CA ASP A 79 1.12 -3.32 4.35
C ASP A 79 2.27 -3.64 3.39
N LYS A 80 2.43 -2.85 2.32
CA LYS A 80 3.50 -2.99 1.32
C LYS A 80 4.03 -1.63 0.90
N ALA A 81 5.35 -1.50 0.80
CA ALA A 81 5.98 -0.27 0.29
C ALA A 81 5.83 -0.13 -1.22
N SER A 82 5.69 -1.24 -1.93
CA SER A 82 5.48 -1.29 -3.37
C SER A 82 4.89 -2.63 -3.77
N VAL A 83 4.30 -2.67 -4.95
CA VAL A 83 3.94 -3.92 -5.64
C VAL A 83 5.02 -4.20 -6.67
N ALA A 84 5.66 -5.36 -6.57
CA ALA A 84 6.76 -5.72 -7.47
C ALA A 84 6.31 -5.83 -8.93
N SER A 85 7.24 -5.58 -9.85
CA SER A 85 7.05 -5.87 -11.27
C SER A 85 6.64 -7.34 -11.46
N LYS A 86 5.72 -7.58 -12.38
CA LYS A 86 5.19 -8.91 -12.68
C LYS A 86 5.31 -9.20 -14.17
N ALA A 87 5.57 -10.46 -14.50
CA ALA A 87 5.50 -10.90 -15.89
C ALA A 87 4.07 -10.76 -16.43
N VAL A 88 3.95 -10.33 -17.68
CA VAL A 88 2.67 -10.29 -18.37
C VAL A 88 2.25 -11.72 -18.72
N THR A 89 1.02 -12.07 -18.35
CA THR A 89 0.40 -13.35 -18.65
C THR A 89 -0.84 -13.14 -19.50
N GLN A 90 -1.46 -14.21 -19.95
CA GLN A 90 -2.72 -14.11 -20.69
C GLN A 90 -3.95 -13.94 -19.78
N GLU A 91 -3.74 -13.85 -18.48
CA GLU A 91 -4.77 -13.64 -17.48
C GLU A 91 -4.70 -12.22 -16.91
N ASN A 92 -5.83 -11.71 -16.43
CA ASN A 92 -5.85 -10.51 -15.63
C ASN A 92 -5.20 -10.77 -14.27
N LEU A 93 -4.36 -9.84 -13.82
CA LEU A 93 -3.70 -9.89 -12.52
C LEU A 93 -4.25 -8.82 -11.60
N GLU A 94 -4.32 -9.13 -10.31
CA GLU A 94 -4.81 -8.21 -9.29
C GLU A 94 -4.02 -8.39 -7.99
N GLU A 95 -3.71 -7.28 -7.33
CA GLU A 95 -3.10 -7.27 -6.01
C GLU A 95 -3.69 -6.13 -5.20
N THR A 96 -3.88 -6.34 -3.90
CA THR A 96 -4.44 -5.33 -3.00
C THR A 96 -3.39 -4.90 -1.98
N VAL A 97 -3.26 -3.59 -1.81
CA VAL A 97 -2.50 -2.94 -0.73
C VAL A 97 -3.52 -2.46 0.30
N THR A 98 -3.33 -2.83 1.55
CA THR A 98 -4.23 -2.46 2.64
C THR A 98 -3.58 -1.43 3.55
N TYR A 99 -4.32 -0.35 3.86
CA TYR A 99 -3.92 0.71 4.77
C TYR A 99 -4.63 0.52 6.11
N LYS A 100 -3.86 0.68 7.19
CA LYS A 100 -4.37 0.66 8.58
C LYS A 100 -4.08 1.99 9.24
N PRO A 101 -4.94 2.46 10.18
CA PRO A 101 -4.70 3.72 10.85
C PRO A 101 -3.43 3.69 11.69
N LEU A 102 -2.66 4.77 11.64
CA LEU A 102 -1.54 4.99 12.54
C LEU A 102 -2.04 5.16 13.98
N GLY A 103 -1.22 4.76 14.95
CA GLY A 103 -1.51 4.90 16.36
C GLY A 103 -1.16 6.29 16.92
N ASN A 104 -1.10 6.34 18.25
CA ASN A 104 -0.80 7.55 19.01
C ASN A 104 0.31 7.28 20.03
N LEU A 105 1.11 8.31 20.30
CA LEU A 105 1.96 8.38 21.47
C LEU A 105 1.08 8.85 22.63
N VAL A 106 0.89 8.01 23.65
CA VAL A 106 0.04 8.32 24.79
C VAL A 106 0.91 8.52 26.04
N PRO A 107 0.98 9.73 26.61
CA PRO A 107 1.68 9.94 27.88
C PRO A 107 0.95 9.23 29.00
N LYS A 108 1.70 8.59 29.90
CA LYS A 108 1.16 7.92 31.09
C LYS A 108 1.95 8.33 32.32
N PRO A 109 1.26 8.56 33.46
CA PRO A 109 1.99 8.85 34.72
C PRO A 109 2.69 7.58 35.22
N VAL A 110 3.83 7.77 35.90
CA VAL A 110 4.56 6.69 36.55
C VAL A 110 3.72 6.06 37.68
N THR A 111 3.02 6.91 38.43
CA THR A 111 2.10 6.44 39.46
C THR A 111 0.76 6.07 38.82
N PRO A 112 0.36 4.79 38.89
CA PRO A 112 -0.94 4.38 38.37
C PRO A 112 -2.09 5.15 39.01
N ASN A 113 -3.07 5.56 38.21
CA ASN A 113 -4.25 6.31 38.66
C ASN A 113 -3.92 7.62 39.41
N ASP A 114 -2.84 8.29 38.98
CA ASP A 114 -2.49 9.61 39.54
C ASP A 114 -3.65 10.60 39.31
N PRO A 115 -4.29 11.11 40.38
CA PRO A 115 -5.46 11.98 40.24
C PRO A 115 -5.11 13.37 39.69
N ASN A 116 -3.84 13.75 39.74
CA ASN A 116 -3.35 15.05 39.23
C ASN A 116 -2.91 14.97 37.76
N PHE A 117 -2.81 13.77 37.19
CA PHE A 117 -2.42 13.63 35.80
C PHE A 117 -3.61 14.03 34.91
N PRO A 118 -3.42 15.04 34.05
CA PRO A 118 -4.52 15.52 33.21
C PRO A 118 -4.92 14.48 32.18
N SER A 119 -6.21 14.46 31.84
CA SER A 119 -6.67 13.70 30.69
C SER A 119 -6.15 14.38 29.42
N THR A 120 -5.13 13.80 28.80
CA THR A 120 -4.55 14.32 27.59
C THR A 120 -4.87 13.39 26.42
N PRO A 121 -5.26 13.93 25.25
CA PRO A 121 -5.31 13.12 24.06
C PRO A 121 -3.90 12.67 23.68
N GLY A 122 -3.78 11.49 23.10
CA GLY A 122 -2.50 11.05 22.55
C GLY A 122 -2.07 11.93 21.39
N VAL A 123 -0.78 11.95 21.12
CA VAL A 123 -0.19 12.60 19.94
C VAL A 123 -0.24 11.60 18.79
N LYS A 124 -0.96 11.94 17.72
CA LYS A 124 -1.02 11.07 16.55
C LYS A 124 0.36 10.91 15.94
N TYR A 125 0.71 9.68 15.55
CA TYR A 125 1.90 9.47 14.75
C TYR A 125 1.73 10.12 13.38
N PRO A 126 2.72 10.89 12.92
CA PRO A 126 2.75 11.37 11.55
C PRO A 126 3.10 10.22 10.60
N ASN A 127 2.87 10.42 9.32
CA ASN A 127 3.41 9.52 8.31
C ASN A 127 4.92 9.67 8.21
N ASP A 128 5.64 8.56 7.95
CA ASP A 128 7.01 8.62 7.49
C ASP A 128 7.03 9.21 6.07
N PRO A 129 7.81 10.27 5.79
CA PRO A 129 7.78 10.91 4.48
C PRO A 129 8.39 10.08 3.34
N THR A 130 9.15 9.04 3.66
CA THR A 130 9.86 8.20 2.67
C THR A 130 9.39 6.76 2.64
N ASP A 131 8.69 6.30 3.66
CA ASP A 131 8.24 4.90 3.76
C ASP A 131 6.73 4.86 4.12
N PRO A 132 5.87 4.48 3.16
CA PRO A 132 4.43 4.44 3.40
C PRO A 132 3.98 3.33 4.36
N THR A 133 4.88 2.43 4.76
CA THR A 133 4.56 1.32 5.67
C THR A 133 4.85 1.61 7.13
N LYS A 134 5.41 2.77 7.44
CA LYS A 134 5.88 3.12 8.79
C LYS A 134 5.30 4.43 9.28
N PRO A 135 5.11 4.55 10.61
CA PRO A 135 4.89 5.86 11.22
C PRO A 135 6.16 6.70 11.15
N GLY A 136 5.99 8.01 11.05
CA GLY A 136 7.05 8.97 11.27
C GLY A 136 7.26 9.21 12.77
N GLN A 137 8.11 10.19 13.10
CA GLN A 137 8.47 10.51 14.47
C GLN A 137 7.47 11.50 15.08
N PRO A 138 6.69 11.09 16.10
CA PRO A 138 5.90 12.04 16.87
C PRO A 138 6.83 12.86 17.75
N VAL A 139 6.36 14.05 18.18
CA VAL A 139 7.11 14.85 19.16
C VAL A 139 6.57 14.59 20.56
N VAL A 140 7.47 14.64 21.54
CA VAL A 140 7.09 14.50 22.95
C VAL A 140 6.17 15.68 23.34
N PRO A 141 4.95 15.42 23.86
CA PRO A 141 4.05 16.48 24.29
C PRO A 141 4.51 17.10 25.61
N ASP A 142 4.17 18.36 25.83
CA ASP A 142 4.30 19.03 27.11
C ASP A 142 3.06 18.74 27.96
N VAL A 143 3.26 18.08 29.10
CA VAL A 143 2.20 17.86 30.10
C VAL A 143 2.54 18.69 31.32
N PRO A 144 1.84 19.79 31.59
CA PRO A 144 2.18 20.71 32.68
C PRO A 144 2.30 20.00 34.04
N GLY A 145 3.39 20.25 34.76
CA GLY A 145 3.66 19.64 36.05
C GLY A 145 4.31 18.27 36.02
N TYR A 146 4.61 17.74 34.81
CA TYR A 146 5.23 16.42 34.65
C TYR A 146 6.47 16.51 33.76
N GLU A 147 7.54 15.81 34.15
CA GLU A 147 8.75 15.65 33.36
C GLU A 147 8.60 14.41 32.49
N PRO A 148 8.70 14.51 31.15
CA PRO A 148 8.61 13.35 30.29
C PRO A 148 9.89 12.51 30.32
N HIS A 149 9.72 11.20 30.33
CA HIS A 149 10.79 10.21 30.22
C HIS A 149 10.43 9.19 29.13
N LEU A 150 11.42 8.69 28.43
CA LEU A 150 11.26 7.49 27.62
C LEU A 150 11.19 6.28 28.54
N PRO A 151 10.58 5.17 28.13
CA PRO A 151 10.62 3.93 28.86
C PRO A 151 12.06 3.44 29.04
N ASP A 152 12.36 2.80 30.20
CA ASP A 152 13.64 2.14 30.40
C ASP A 152 13.75 0.98 29.40
N PRO A 153 14.83 0.88 28.59
CA PRO A 153 15.00 -0.21 27.63
C PRO A 153 15.04 -1.60 28.27
N LYS A 154 15.44 -1.69 29.53
CA LYS A 154 15.54 -2.97 30.28
C LYS A 154 14.23 -3.34 30.95
N ASP A 155 13.42 -2.36 31.32
CA ASP A 155 12.12 -2.55 31.96
C ASP A 155 11.15 -1.44 31.49
N PRO A 156 10.38 -1.70 30.42
CA PRO A 156 9.47 -0.68 29.86
C PRO A 156 8.37 -0.20 30.79
N THR A 157 8.20 -0.83 31.96
CA THR A 157 7.24 -0.40 33.00
C THR A 157 7.79 0.72 33.88
N LYS A 158 9.09 1.03 33.74
CA LYS A 158 9.78 2.07 34.52
C LYS A 158 10.25 3.21 33.63
N PRO A 159 10.38 4.43 34.21
CA PRO A 159 10.92 5.56 33.46
C PRO A 159 12.42 5.33 33.18
N GLY A 160 12.81 5.65 31.95
CA GLY A 160 14.20 5.72 31.52
C GLY A 160 14.73 7.14 31.59
N GLN A 161 15.49 7.55 30.58
CA GLN A 161 16.08 8.90 30.54
C GLN A 161 15.03 9.99 30.33
N PRO A 162 15.21 11.16 30.95
CA PRO A 162 14.35 12.29 30.67
C PRO A 162 14.51 12.76 29.22
N ILE A 163 13.46 13.33 28.68
CA ILE A 163 13.43 13.85 27.31
C ILE A 163 12.68 15.17 27.29
N GLN A 164 13.15 16.12 26.51
CA GLN A 164 12.52 17.43 26.42
C GLN A 164 11.21 17.38 25.61
N PRO A 165 10.16 18.10 26.04
CA PRO A 165 8.99 18.31 25.20
C PRO A 165 9.38 18.88 23.82
N GLY A 166 8.68 18.47 22.78
CA GLY A 166 8.98 18.87 21.40
C GLY A 166 10.08 18.07 20.71
N THR A 167 10.74 17.14 21.41
CA THR A 167 11.77 16.26 20.83
C THR A 167 11.09 15.17 20.00
N PRO A 168 11.54 14.92 18.75
CA PRO A 168 11.08 13.78 17.97
C PRO A 168 11.49 12.45 18.61
N VAL A 169 10.60 11.47 18.55
CA VAL A 169 10.81 10.13 19.12
C VAL A 169 10.65 9.09 18.03
N THR A 170 11.56 8.13 17.97
CA THR A 170 11.39 6.96 17.09
C THR A 170 10.27 6.08 17.64
N PRO A 171 9.22 5.84 16.84
CA PRO A 171 8.08 5.04 17.25
C PRO A 171 8.42 3.55 17.42
#